data_2c74b25e43801c9ee83417b31a4cf291
#
_entry.id   2c74b25e43801c9ee83417b31a4cf291
#
_cell.length_a   1.000
_cell.length_b   1.000
_cell.length_c   1.000
_cell.angle_alpha   90.00
_cell.angle_beta   90.00
_cell.angle_gamma   90.00
#
_symmetry.space_group_name_H-M   'P 1'
#
loop_
_entity.id
_entity.type
_entity.pdbx_description
1 polymer ?
#
loop_
_entity_poly.entity_id
_entity_poly.type
_entity_poly.pdbx_seq_one_letter_code
_entity_poly.pdbx_strand_id
1 'polypeptide(L)'
;MSLLGFTRNLGSRLVTSTRSLQTSCVVKGGDTLVLHKDSPENSSKAKFEFNEQNKKRAEVIMKNYPAGHERAAVIPLLDLAQRQNGGWLPIAAMHHVAEVIGMPRMRVYEVSMNFVFLIEVWELLEKKRLEIDLIFPLN
;
A
#
# COMPACT_ATOMS: atom_id res chain seq x y z
N MET A 1 21.92 -8.30 -89.76
CA MET A 1 20.78 -7.80 -89.04
C MET A 1 20.80 -8.49 -87.66
N SER A 2 21.23 -7.77 -86.68
CA SER A 2 21.53 -8.29 -85.35
C SER A 2 20.39 -7.95 -84.38
N LEU A 3 19.78 -8.97 -83.81
CA LEU A 3 18.78 -8.81 -82.73
C LEU A 3 19.45 -8.97 -81.38
N LEU A 4 19.65 -7.84 -80.76
CA LEU A 4 20.14 -7.77 -79.36
C LEU A 4 19.04 -8.16 -78.41
N GLY A 5 19.20 -9.30 -77.72
CA GLY A 5 18.35 -9.75 -76.65
C GLY A 5 18.60 -8.95 -75.34
N PHE A 6 17.59 -8.24 -74.90
CA PHE A 6 17.60 -7.51 -73.64
C PHE A 6 17.13 -8.46 -72.51
N THR A 7 18.07 -9.02 -71.80
CA THR A 7 17.76 -9.81 -70.57
C THR A 7 17.58 -8.89 -69.41
N ARG A 8 16.34 -8.72 -68.98
CA ARG A 8 15.99 -8.05 -67.68
C ARG A 8 16.37 -8.96 -66.54
N ASN A 9 17.41 -8.58 -65.84
CA ASN A 9 17.81 -9.22 -64.62
C ASN A 9 16.91 -8.71 -63.52
N LEU A 10 15.87 -9.47 -63.16
CA LEU A 10 15.00 -9.24 -61.99
C LEU A 10 15.68 -9.81 -60.74
N GLY A 11 16.65 -9.08 -60.26
CA GLY A 11 17.20 -9.33 -58.92
C GLY A 11 16.16 -8.98 -57.86
N SER A 12 15.39 -9.95 -57.45
CA SER A 12 14.51 -9.82 -56.26
C SER A 12 15.37 -9.63 -55.02
N ARG A 13 15.55 -8.39 -54.60
CA ARG A 13 16.07 -8.08 -53.29
C ARG A 13 14.99 -8.46 -52.26
N LEU A 14 15.12 -9.65 -51.68
CA LEU A 14 14.46 -9.99 -50.47
C LEU A 14 15.03 -9.11 -49.36
N VAL A 15 14.37 -8.00 -49.11
CA VAL A 15 14.64 -7.20 -47.93
C VAL A 15 14.10 -8.00 -46.73
N THR A 16 14.96 -8.84 -46.16
CA THR A 16 14.70 -9.42 -44.86
C THR A 16 14.78 -8.29 -43.84
N SER A 17 13.63 -7.72 -43.52
CA SER A 17 13.49 -6.82 -42.39
C SER A 17 13.70 -7.63 -41.12
N THR A 18 14.94 -7.76 -40.69
CA THR A 18 15.25 -8.22 -39.35
C THR A 18 14.82 -7.13 -38.37
N ARG A 19 13.64 -7.28 -37.82
CA ARG A 19 13.28 -6.51 -36.64
C ARG A 19 14.25 -6.91 -35.51
N SER A 20 15.25 -6.09 -35.30
CA SER A 20 16.05 -6.17 -34.10
C SER A 20 15.11 -5.87 -32.92
N LEU A 21 14.91 -6.86 -32.08
CA LEU A 21 14.30 -6.63 -30.76
C LEU A 21 15.26 -5.73 -29.98
N GLN A 22 15.05 -4.44 -30.04
CA GLN A 22 15.69 -3.51 -29.12
C GLN A 22 15.11 -3.75 -27.75
N THR A 23 15.65 -4.74 -27.04
CA THR A 23 15.54 -4.86 -25.60
C THR A 23 16.53 -3.89 -24.97
N SER A 24 16.24 -2.62 -25.03
CA SER A 24 16.88 -1.70 -24.11
C SER A 24 16.20 -0.35 -24.16
N CYS A 25 15.08 -0.30 -23.51
CA CYS A 25 14.96 0.79 -22.60
C CYS A 25 15.80 0.42 -21.37
N VAL A 26 17.08 0.71 -21.38
CA VAL A 26 17.72 1.08 -20.16
C VAL A 26 17.05 2.39 -19.79
N VAL A 27 15.86 2.28 -19.19
CA VAL A 27 15.34 3.33 -18.35
C VAL A 27 16.45 3.47 -17.32
N LYS A 28 17.28 4.50 -17.45
CA LYS A 28 17.94 5.09 -16.31
C LYS A 28 16.81 5.56 -15.42
N GLY A 29 16.15 4.62 -14.76
CA GLY A 29 15.40 4.88 -13.60
C GLY A 29 16.42 5.51 -12.68
N GLY A 30 16.37 6.83 -12.55
CA GLY A 30 17.08 7.46 -11.47
C GLY A 30 16.72 6.63 -10.26
N ASP A 31 17.70 6.19 -9.49
CA ASP A 31 17.56 5.48 -8.23
C ASP A 31 16.79 6.35 -7.23
N THR A 32 15.56 6.65 -7.54
CA THR A 32 14.56 7.00 -6.56
C THR A 32 13.96 5.69 -6.06
N LEU A 33 14.81 4.80 -5.58
CA LEU A 33 14.39 3.89 -4.54
C LEU A 33 13.83 4.80 -3.45
N VAL A 34 12.52 4.81 -3.32
CA VAL A 34 11.84 5.45 -2.20
C VAL A 34 12.24 4.65 -0.97
N LEU A 35 13.46 4.86 -0.54
CA LEU A 35 13.93 4.34 0.73
C LEU A 35 13.14 5.10 1.79
N HIS A 36 12.42 4.36 2.59
CA HIS A 36 11.81 4.91 3.78
C HIS A 36 12.92 5.58 4.60
N LYS A 37 12.87 6.91 4.70
CA LYS A 37 13.76 7.67 5.56
C LYS A 37 13.09 7.76 6.91
N ASP A 38 13.74 7.25 7.94
CA ASP A 38 13.28 7.41 9.30
C ASP A 38 13.17 8.91 9.62
N SER A 39 11.99 9.34 10.00
CA SER A 39 11.76 10.66 10.57
C SER A 39 11.77 10.58 12.10
N PRO A 40 12.02 11.67 12.82
CA PRO A 40 11.97 11.65 14.28
C PRO A 40 10.61 11.22 14.83
N GLU A 41 9.54 11.47 14.09
CA GLU A 41 8.17 11.10 14.46
C GLU A 41 7.81 9.67 14.03
N ASN A 42 8.40 9.18 12.95
CA ASN A 42 8.11 7.86 12.38
C ASN A 42 9.39 7.04 12.22
N SER A 43 9.89 6.52 13.31
CA SER A 43 11.07 5.67 13.35
C SER A 43 10.72 4.28 13.87
N SER A 44 11.35 3.28 13.27
CA SER A 44 11.25 1.88 13.75
C SER A 44 11.85 1.68 15.15
N LYS A 45 12.65 2.65 15.62
CA LYS A 45 13.30 2.66 16.95
C LYS A 45 12.44 3.35 18.00
N ALA A 46 11.41 4.09 17.60
CA ALA A 46 10.48 4.71 18.53
C ALA A 46 9.75 3.64 19.33
N LYS A 47 9.49 3.91 20.60
CA LYS A 47 8.70 3.02 21.45
C LYS A 47 7.27 3.51 21.48
N PHE A 48 6.35 2.61 21.22
CA PHE A 48 4.92 2.84 21.39
C PHE A 48 4.38 1.82 22.41
N GLU A 49 3.58 2.28 23.33
CA GLU A 49 2.88 1.44 24.30
C GLU A 49 1.43 1.91 24.42
N PHE A 50 0.51 0.98 24.61
CA PHE A 50 -0.86 1.32 24.90
C PHE A 50 -0.98 1.96 26.29
N ASN A 51 -1.81 2.99 26.41
CA ASN A 51 -2.20 3.55 27.71
C ASN A 51 -2.88 2.47 28.54
N GLU A 52 -2.86 2.62 29.87
CA GLU A 52 -3.48 1.68 30.82
C GLU A 52 -4.94 1.32 30.46
N GLN A 53 -5.70 2.32 30.03
CA GLN A 53 -7.10 2.12 29.61
C GLN A 53 -7.19 1.31 28.32
N ASN A 54 -6.33 1.61 27.34
CA ASN A 54 -6.30 0.93 26.05
C ASN A 54 -5.74 -0.48 26.15
N LYS A 55 -4.84 -0.72 27.10
CA LYS A 55 -4.33 -2.05 27.42
C LYS A 55 -5.44 -2.99 27.86
N LYS A 56 -6.29 -2.52 28.80
CA LYS A 56 -7.49 -3.26 29.23
C LYS A 56 -8.47 -3.50 28.09
N ARG A 57 -8.69 -2.50 27.22
CA ARG A 57 -9.54 -2.65 26.03
C ARG A 57 -8.97 -3.66 25.05
N ALA A 58 -7.67 -3.64 24.81
CA ALA A 58 -6.99 -4.60 23.94
C ALA A 58 -7.16 -6.04 24.43
N GLU A 59 -7.03 -6.29 25.72
CA GLU A 59 -7.27 -7.60 26.31
C GLU A 59 -8.73 -8.07 26.13
N VAL A 60 -9.70 -7.19 26.31
CA VAL A 60 -11.12 -7.50 26.08
C VAL A 60 -11.38 -7.81 24.61
N ILE A 61 -10.79 -7.02 23.69
CA ILE A 61 -10.91 -7.24 22.26
C ILE A 61 -10.37 -8.61 21.86
N MET A 62 -9.19 -8.98 22.35
CA MET A 62 -8.60 -10.29 22.07
C MET A 62 -9.45 -11.45 22.61
N LYS A 63 -10.08 -11.29 23.77
CA LYS A 63 -10.99 -12.29 24.37
C LYS A 63 -12.29 -12.50 23.60
N ASN A 64 -12.69 -11.55 22.76
CA ASN A 64 -13.90 -11.69 21.91
C ASN A 64 -13.71 -12.69 20.77
N TYR A 65 -12.48 -13.06 20.48
CA TYR A 65 -12.15 -14.03 19.43
C TYR A 65 -11.93 -15.42 20.02
N PRO A 66 -12.33 -16.48 19.32
CA PRO A 66 -12.10 -17.85 19.79
C PRO A 66 -10.60 -18.17 19.89
N ALA A 67 -10.25 -19.08 20.77
CA ALA A 67 -8.87 -19.54 20.94
C ALA A 67 -8.26 -20.03 19.61
N GLY A 68 -7.08 -19.55 19.28
CA GLY A 68 -6.39 -19.82 18.02
C GLY A 68 -6.73 -18.83 16.88
N HIS A 69 -7.75 -17.97 17.03
CA HIS A 69 -8.13 -16.95 16.05
C HIS A 69 -7.86 -15.51 16.54
N GLU A 70 -7.02 -15.34 17.52
CA GLU A 70 -6.63 -14.04 18.11
C GLU A 70 -6.02 -13.10 17.08
N ARG A 71 -5.48 -13.65 15.96
CA ARG A 71 -4.96 -12.87 14.85
C ARG A 71 -6.02 -12.01 14.15
N ALA A 72 -7.29 -12.35 14.26
CA ALA A 72 -8.38 -11.54 13.72
C ALA A 72 -8.55 -10.20 14.47
N ALA A 73 -8.05 -10.10 15.70
CA ALA A 73 -8.05 -8.86 16.48
C ALA A 73 -7.11 -7.77 15.94
N VAL A 74 -6.34 -8.03 14.87
CA VAL A 74 -5.37 -7.07 14.32
C VAL A 74 -6.04 -5.75 13.93
N ILE A 75 -7.19 -5.78 13.26
CA ILE A 75 -7.89 -4.59 12.78
C ILE A 75 -8.36 -3.72 13.95
N PRO A 76 -9.13 -4.21 14.94
CA PRO A 76 -9.57 -3.39 16.05
C PRO A 76 -8.43 -2.93 16.96
N LEU A 77 -7.30 -3.65 17.04
CA LEU A 77 -6.13 -3.19 17.78
C LEU A 77 -5.38 -2.08 17.04
N LEU A 78 -5.32 -2.12 15.72
CA LEU A 78 -4.76 -1.04 14.91
C LEU A 78 -5.64 0.22 15.01
N ASP A 79 -6.97 0.09 14.98
CA ASP A 79 -7.90 1.20 15.21
C ASP A 79 -7.69 1.83 16.61
N LEU A 80 -7.54 1.01 17.63
CA LEU A 80 -7.28 1.49 18.98
C LEU A 80 -5.95 2.24 19.08
N ALA A 81 -4.90 1.76 18.42
CA ALA A 81 -3.59 2.39 18.35
C ALA A 81 -3.63 3.73 17.59
N GLN A 82 -4.36 3.77 16.47
CA GLN A 82 -4.53 4.96 15.64
C GLN A 82 -5.28 6.06 16.41
N ARG A 83 -6.36 5.73 17.11
CA ARG A 83 -7.11 6.68 17.95
C ARG A 83 -6.27 7.21 19.10
N GLN A 84 -5.44 6.38 19.72
CA GLN A 84 -4.51 6.83 20.76
C GLN A 84 -3.49 7.84 20.24
N ASN A 85 -3.09 7.73 19.00
CA ASN A 85 -2.07 8.58 18.37
C ASN A 85 -2.66 9.74 17.54
N GLY A 86 -3.91 10.15 17.80
CA GLY A 86 -4.51 11.31 17.17
C GLY A 86 -4.91 11.10 15.70
N GLY A 87 -5.27 9.87 15.31
CA GLY A 87 -5.75 9.53 13.97
C GLY A 87 -4.66 9.03 13.03
N TRP A 88 -3.40 9.00 13.46
CA TRP A 88 -2.29 8.50 12.66
C TRP A 88 -1.67 7.23 13.26
N LEU A 89 -1.20 6.33 12.38
CA LEU A 89 -0.64 5.04 12.79
C LEU A 89 0.88 4.99 12.52
N PRO A 90 1.74 5.22 13.54
CA PRO A 90 3.18 5.14 13.40
C PRO A 90 3.67 3.69 13.29
N ILE A 91 4.83 3.49 12.66
CA ILE A 91 5.48 2.17 12.51
C ILE A 91 5.67 1.49 13.88
N ALA A 92 6.03 2.26 14.90
CA ALA A 92 6.19 1.74 16.25
C ALA A 92 4.92 1.12 16.82
N ALA A 93 3.75 1.72 16.55
CA ALA A 93 2.47 1.17 16.96
C ALA A 93 2.13 -0.14 16.22
N MET A 94 2.42 -0.21 14.91
CA MET A 94 2.24 -1.44 14.14
C MET A 94 3.12 -2.58 14.69
N HIS A 95 4.37 -2.27 15.06
CA HIS A 95 5.27 -3.25 15.68
C HIS A 95 4.74 -3.74 17.03
N HIS A 96 4.26 -2.83 17.86
CA HIS A 96 3.68 -3.18 19.15
C HIS A 96 2.45 -4.08 19.00
N VAL A 97 1.55 -3.75 18.09
CA VAL A 97 0.38 -4.60 17.78
C VAL A 97 0.83 -5.98 17.27
N ALA A 98 1.85 -6.05 16.41
CA ALA A 98 2.39 -7.31 15.93
C ALA A 98 2.91 -8.19 17.06
N GLU A 99 3.58 -7.60 18.05
CA GLU A 99 4.10 -8.29 19.24
C GLU A 99 2.99 -8.77 20.17
N VAL A 100 1.97 -7.93 20.41
CA VAL A 100 0.82 -8.28 21.25
C VAL A 100 0.04 -9.48 20.70
N ILE A 101 -0.15 -9.53 19.37
CA ILE A 101 -0.91 -10.62 18.72
C ILE A 101 -0.02 -11.83 18.38
N GLY A 102 1.29 -11.68 18.35
CA GLY A 102 2.22 -12.71 17.91
C GLY A 102 2.18 -12.94 16.40
N MET A 103 2.02 -11.86 15.62
CA MET A 103 2.04 -11.90 14.15
C MET A 103 3.36 -11.37 13.57
N PRO A 104 3.78 -11.85 12.38
CA PRO A 104 4.89 -11.23 11.65
C PRO A 104 4.55 -9.77 11.30
N ARG A 105 5.51 -8.85 11.50
CA ARG A 105 5.34 -7.42 11.23
C ARG A 105 4.84 -7.12 9.81
N MET A 106 5.32 -7.87 8.81
CA MET A 106 4.89 -7.71 7.40
C MET A 106 3.38 -7.88 7.23
N ARG A 107 2.78 -8.85 7.93
CA ARG A 107 1.33 -9.07 7.87
C ARG A 107 0.54 -7.91 8.46
N VAL A 108 1.07 -7.32 9.52
CA VAL A 108 0.45 -6.12 10.12
C VAL A 108 0.55 -4.93 9.17
N TYR A 109 1.66 -4.76 8.45
CA TYR A 109 1.79 -3.71 7.43
C TYR A 109 0.80 -3.88 6.27
N GLU A 110 0.64 -5.11 5.76
CA GLU A 110 -0.33 -5.40 4.70
C GLU A 110 -1.76 -5.00 5.11
N VAL A 111 -2.13 -5.33 6.35
CA VAL A 111 -3.45 -4.97 6.89
C VAL A 111 -3.56 -3.47 7.14
N SER A 112 -2.54 -2.84 7.72
CA SER A 112 -2.57 -1.42 8.07
C SER A 112 -2.67 -0.52 6.83
N MET A 113 -1.98 -0.86 5.74
CA MET A 113 -2.07 -0.08 4.50
C MET A 113 -3.47 -0.07 3.91
N ASN A 114 -4.16 -1.22 3.93
CA ASN A 114 -5.54 -1.30 3.47
C ASN A 114 -6.51 -0.60 4.42
N PHE A 115 -6.26 -0.68 5.71
CA PHE A 115 -7.13 -0.17 6.75
C PHE A 115 -7.06 1.36 6.88
N VAL A 116 -5.86 1.95 6.85
CA VAL A 116 -5.66 3.40 6.88
C VAL A 116 -6.36 4.06 5.70
N PHE A 117 -6.24 3.49 4.51
CA PHE A 117 -6.94 3.99 3.33
C PHE A 117 -8.46 3.99 3.49
N LEU A 118 -9.04 2.94 4.08
CA LEU A 118 -10.48 2.87 4.33
C LEU A 118 -10.96 3.91 5.34
N ILE A 119 -10.19 4.19 6.37
CA ILE A 119 -10.55 5.20 7.38
C ILE A 119 -10.48 6.61 6.79
N GLU A 120 -9.44 6.94 6.04
CA GLU A 120 -9.33 8.25 5.37
C GLU A 120 -10.51 8.48 4.41
N VAL A 121 -10.87 7.47 3.64
CA VAL A 121 -12.04 7.54 2.74
C VAL A 121 -13.33 7.71 3.54
N TRP A 122 -13.48 7.01 4.65
CA TRP A 122 -14.64 7.11 5.52
C TRP A 122 -14.77 8.51 6.13
N GLU A 123 -13.71 9.05 6.70
CA GLU A 123 -13.71 10.42 7.26
C GLU A 123 -14.06 11.49 6.21
N LEU A 124 -13.53 11.33 4.98
CA LEU A 124 -13.87 12.23 3.86
C LEU A 124 -15.35 12.13 3.48
N LEU A 125 -15.92 10.93 3.49
CA LEU A 125 -17.34 10.71 3.19
C LEU A 125 -18.25 11.27 4.29
N GLU A 126 -17.89 11.06 5.56
CA GLU A 126 -18.61 11.59 6.71
C GLU A 126 -18.62 13.14 6.69
N LYS A 127 -17.46 13.75 6.43
CA LYS A 127 -17.34 15.20 6.30
C LYS A 127 -18.20 15.75 5.17
N LYS A 128 -18.20 15.11 4.01
CA LYS A 128 -19.07 15.50 2.89
C LYS A 128 -20.55 15.31 3.21
N ARG A 129 -20.90 14.27 3.94
CA ARG A 129 -22.27 14.01 4.38
C ARG A 129 -22.76 15.15 5.29
N LEU A 130 -21.96 15.55 6.27
CA LEU A 130 -22.28 16.66 7.16
C LEU A 130 -22.43 17.99 6.40
N GLU A 131 -21.62 18.22 5.36
CA GLU A 131 -21.77 19.40 4.49
C GLU A 131 -23.09 19.38 3.71
N ILE A 132 -23.52 18.21 3.23
CA ILE A 132 -24.79 18.05 2.49
C ILE A 132 -25.98 18.24 3.44
N ASP A 133 -25.93 17.66 4.63
CA ASP A 133 -26.99 17.80 5.64
C ASP A 133 -27.15 19.25 6.13
N LEU A 134 -26.05 20.03 6.10
CA LEU A 134 -26.07 21.46 6.43
C LEU A 134 -26.73 22.30 5.32
N ILE A 135 -26.56 21.89 4.04
CA ILE A 135 -27.12 22.60 2.87
C ILE A 135 -28.57 22.20 2.63
N PHE A 136 -28.90 20.95 2.89
CA PHE A 136 -30.27 20.40 2.73
C PHE A 136 -30.73 19.74 4.04
N PRO A 137 -31.17 20.55 5.03
CA PRO A 137 -31.75 19.96 6.24
C PRO A 137 -33.04 19.23 5.86
N LEU A 138 -33.05 17.93 6.05
CA LEU A 138 -34.27 17.12 5.92
C LEU A 138 -35.20 17.51 7.08
N ASN A 139 -36.27 18.28 6.76
CA ASN A 139 -37.38 18.56 7.66
C ASN A 139 -38.20 17.29 7.91
#